data_0d1d7ec4625be89617d6a338509aad77
#
_entry.id   0d1d7ec4625be89617d6a338509aad77
#
_cell.length_a   1.000
_cell.length_b   1.000
_cell.length_c   1.000
_cell.angle_alpha   90.00
_cell.angle_beta   90.00
_cell.angle_gamma   90.00
#
_symmetry.space_group_name_H-M   'P 1'
#
loop_
_entity.id
_entity.type
_entity.pdbx_description
1 polymer ?
#
loop_
_entity_poly.entity_id
_entity_poly.type
_entity_poly.pdbx_seq_one_letter_code
_entity_poly.pdbx_strand_id
1 'polypeptide(L)'
;RSRGLGDVYKRQMLDEAGFTNAIISASSDLDEYLINSLKTQGCTVTSWGVGTNLITSSDNPAFGGVYKLAAIKKPGDKEFTAKIKISENPEKITNPGNKTVYRIYDKESSKIKADLICLVGETFDPSEDLKIFDPISTWKKSILPAGSYQIREMLVPIFLNGQCVYSSPAVMDIKAYCQQELNTLWDENRRLINPQTVYVDLSQKLFDLKHKLLGDEK
;
A
#
# COMPACT_ATOMS: atom_id res chain seq x y z
N ARG A 1 11.64 -39.82 0.74
CA ARG A 1 11.92 -38.35 0.57
C ARG A 1 12.32 -38.14 -0.89
N SER A 2 11.41 -37.72 -1.75
CA SER A 2 11.76 -37.32 -3.10
C SER A 2 12.45 -35.97 -3.04
N ARG A 3 13.70 -35.90 -3.42
CA ARG A 3 14.46 -34.68 -3.59
C ARG A 3 14.24 -34.17 -5.01
N GLY A 4 13.69 -32.99 -5.17
CA GLY A 4 13.63 -32.26 -6.46
C GLY A 4 12.65 -32.81 -7.44
N LEU A 5 12.21 -33.21 -8.26
CA LEU A 5 11.31 -33.63 -9.34
C LEU A 5 10.20 -34.65 -8.97
N GLY A 6 9.94 -34.88 -7.70
CA GLY A 6 8.95 -35.87 -7.27
C GLY A 6 7.51 -35.55 -7.69
N ASP A 7 7.15 -34.30 -7.78
CA ASP A 7 5.87 -33.84 -8.26
C ASP A 7 5.73 -33.95 -9.78
N VAL A 8 6.79 -33.65 -10.53
CA VAL A 8 6.84 -33.81 -11.99
C VAL A 8 6.68 -35.29 -12.37
N TYR A 9 7.38 -36.19 -11.66
CA TYR A 9 7.26 -37.63 -11.87
C TYR A 9 5.84 -38.12 -11.53
N LYS A 10 5.26 -37.67 -10.44
CA LYS A 10 3.86 -38.00 -10.08
C LYS A 10 2.88 -37.49 -11.13
N ARG A 11 3.10 -36.30 -11.67
CA ARG A 11 2.26 -35.75 -12.74
C ARG A 11 2.29 -36.65 -13.97
N GLN A 12 3.46 -37.07 -14.39
CA GLN A 12 3.62 -38.00 -15.51
C GLN A 12 2.87 -39.32 -15.28
N MET A 13 3.06 -39.93 -14.12
CA MET A 13 2.34 -41.18 -13.78
C MET A 13 0.82 -41.01 -13.80
N LEU A 14 0.32 -39.90 -13.30
CA LEU A 14 -1.12 -39.61 -13.29
C LEU A 14 -1.66 -39.41 -14.72
N ASP A 15 -0.91 -38.70 -15.55
CA ASP A 15 -1.28 -38.46 -16.95
C ASP A 15 -1.28 -39.75 -17.77
N GLU A 16 -0.26 -40.59 -17.60
CA GLU A 16 -0.19 -41.94 -18.24
C GLU A 16 -1.31 -42.84 -17.81
N ALA A 17 -1.78 -42.73 -16.55
CA ALA A 17 -2.92 -43.46 -16.05
C ALA A 17 -4.29 -42.84 -16.42
N GLY A 18 -4.33 -41.77 -17.20
CA GLY A 18 -5.54 -41.07 -17.63
C GLY A 18 -6.10 -40.06 -16.64
N PHE A 19 -5.41 -39.76 -15.52
CA PHE A 19 -5.86 -38.81 -14.50
C PHE A 19 -5.30 -37.40 -14.76
N THR A 20 -5.49 -36.87 -15.94
CA THR A 20 -4.96 -35.59 -16.38
C THR A 20 -5.43 -34.38 -15.56
N ASN A 21 -6.60 -34.48 -14.92
CA ASN A 21 -7.19 -33.44 -14.08
C ASN A 21 -6.88 -33.60 -12.57
N ALA A 22 -6.07 -34.61 -12.19
CA ALA A 22 -5.71 -34.83 -10.81
C ALA A 22 -4.87 -33.68 -10.26
N ILE A 23 -5.24 -33.19 -9.08
CA ILE A 23 -4.55 -32.11 -8.36
C ILE A 23 -3.35 -32.70 -7.60
N ILE A 24 -2.19 -32.05 -7.69
CA ILE A 24 -1.04 -32.33 -6.86
C ILE A 24 -0.95 -31.24 -5.79
N SER A 25 -1.07 -31.66 -4.52
CA SER A 25 -0.97 -30.73 -3.39
C SER A 25 0.37 -30.88 -2.69
N ALA A 26 0.95 -29.75 -2.30
CA ALA A 26 2.10 -29.68 -1.41
C ALA A 26 1.75 -28.97 -0.10
N SER A 27 2.36 -29.41 1.00
CA SER A 27 2.19 -28.82 2.33
C SER A 27 3.49 -28.98 3.12
N SER A 28 3.52 -28.47 4.35
CA SER A 28 4.63 -28.45 5.29
C SER A 28 5.53 -27.24 5.14
N ASP A 29 5.48 -26.36 6.14
CA ASP A 29 6.32 -25.17 6.31
C ASP A 29 6.47 -24.29 5.04
N LEU A 30 5.39 -24.22 4.24
CA LEU A 30 5.38 -23.40 3.05
C LEU A 30 5.24 -21.92 3.39
N ASP A 31 5.94 -21.11 2.61
CA ASP A 31 5.84 -19.65 2.57
C ASP A 31 5.87 -19.17 1.12
N GLU A 32 5.74 -17.87 0.92
CA GLU A 32 5.77 -17.24 -0.41
C GLU A 32 7.10 -17.43 -1.11
N TYR A 33 8.21 -17.44 -0.39
CA TYR A 33 9.57 -17.59 -0.97
C TYR A 33 9.77 -19.00 -1.49
N LEU A 34 9.40 -20.00 -0.67
CA LEU A 34 9.53 -21.41 -1.07
C LEU A 34 8.60 -21.74 -2.24
N ILE A 35 7.33 -21.26 -2.20
CA ILE A 35 6.39 -21.44 -3.30
C ILE A 35 6.91 -20.80 -4.58
N ASN A 36 7.42 -19.55 -4.52
CA ASN A 36 8.00 -18.87 -5.66
C ASN A 36 9.19 -19.64 -6.23
N SER A 37 10.08 -20.12 -5.37
CA SER A 37 11.24 -20.93 -5.75
C SER A 37 10.82 -22.20 -6.46
N LEU A 38 9.85 -22.95 -5.91
CA LEU A 38 9.34 -24.19 -6.52
C LEU A 38 8.70 -23.92 -7.90
N LYS A 39 7.90 -22.86 -8.03
CA LYS A 39 7.31 -22.45 -9.30
C LYS A 39 8.36 -22.08 -10.34
N THR A 40 9.38 -21.35 -9.94
CA THR A 40 10.52 -20.98 -10.82
C THR A 40 11.29 -22.22 -11.30
N GLN A 41 11.35 -23.27 -10.48
CA GLN A 41 11.97 -24.56 -10.84
C GLN A 41 11.04 -25.44 -11.71
N GLY A 42 9.85 -24.98 -12.06
CA GLY A 42 8.93 -25.70 -12.94
C GLY A 42 8.13 -26.80 -12.22
N CYS A 43 7.87 -26.67 -10.93
CA CYS A 43 7.02 -27.64 -10.21
C CYS A 43 5.61 -27.75 -10.81
N THR A 44 5.04 -28.94 -10.73
CA THR A 44 3.70 -29.25 -11.24
C THR A 44 2.62 -29.20 -10.13
N VAL A 45 2.96 -28.69 -8.96
CA VAL A 45 2.05 -28.49 -7.83
C VAL A 45 1.02 -27.40 -8.17
N THR A 46 -0.25 -27.72 -8.00
CA THR A 46 -1.38 -26.81 -8.31
C THR A 46 -2.16 -26.40 -7.07
N SER A 47 -1.93 -27.05 -5.93
CA SER A 47 -2.57 -26.75 -4.65
C SER A 47 -1.54 -26.67 -3.54
N TRP A 48 -1.66 -25.67 -2.68
CA TRP A 48 -0.68 -25.37 -1.63
C TRP A 48 -1.36 -25.28 -0.28
N GLY A 49 -0.96 -26.18 0.65
CA GLY A 49 -1.40 -26.14 2.04
C GLY A 49 -0.47 -25.27 2.87
N VAL A 50 -0.72 -23.96 2.94
CA VAL A 50 0.06 -23.01 3.71
C VAL A 50 -0.57 -22.85 5.10
N GLY A 51 0.18 -23.17 6.14
CA GLY A 51 -0.32 -23.22 7.52
C GLY A 51 0.25 -22.09 8.38
N THR A 52 1.17 -22.42 9.28
CA THR A 52 1.69 -21.54 10.32
C THR A 52 2.25 -20.23 9.78
N ASN A 53 3.04 -20.25 8.71
CA ASN A 53 3.64 -19.05 8.15
C ASN A 53 2.59 -18.03 7.66
N LEU A 54 1.47 -18.51 7.11
CA LEU A 54 0.37 -17.64 6.68
C LEU A 54 -0.43 -17.11 7.86
N ILE A 55 -0.88 -18.01 8.78
CA ILE A 55 -1.81 -17.62 9.84
C ILE A 55 -1.17 -16.74 10.91
N THR A 56 0.13 -16.86 11.10
CA THR A 56 0.89 -16.03 12.06
C THR A 56 1.53 -14.81 11.42
N SER A 57 1.51 -14.69 10.06
CA SER A 57 2.30 -13.69 9.35
C SER A 57 3.77 -13.72 9.80
N SER A 58 4.41 -14.89 9.68
CA SER A 58 5.65 -15.25 10.39
C SER A 58 6.79 -14.25 10.27
N ASP A 59 6.90 -13.57 9.12
CA ASP A 59 7.94 -12.55 8.88
C ASP A 59 7.64 -11.23 9.61
N ASN A 60 6.37 -10.90 9.81
CA ASN A 60 5.95 -9.67 10.49
C ASN A 60 4.65 -9.89 11.29
N PRO A 61 4.72 -10.64 12.41
CA PRO A 61 3.53 -11.09 13.14
C PRO A 61 2.84 -9.99 13.96
N ALA A 62 3.46 -8.80 14.07
CA ALA A 62 2.93 -7.69 14.85
C ALA A 62 2.94 -6.39 14.07
N PHE A 63 1.80 -5.67 14.08
CA PHE A 63 1.70 -4.32 13.53
C PHE A 63 1.89 -3.30 14.66
N GLY A 64 2.96 -2.50 14.55
CA GLY A 64 3.19 -1.38 15.47
C GLY A 64 2.15 -0.29 15.25
N GLY A 65 1.35 0.02 16.27
CA GLY A 65 0.41 1.14 16.25
C GLY A 65 1.03 2.40 16.86
N VAL A 66 0.86 3.56 16.21
CA VAL A 66 1.28 4.86 16.73
C VAL A 66 0.14 5.85 16.64
N TYR A 67 -0.15 6.53 17.75
CA TYR A 67 -1.12 7.60 17.82
C TYR A 67 -0.44 8.91 18.23
N LYS A 68 -0.59 9.96 17.42
CA LYS A 68 0.02 11.28 17.66
C LYS A 68 -0.99 12.38 17.40
N LEU A 69 -1.01 13.38 18.29
CA LEU A 69 -1.80 14.60 18.12
C LEU A 69 -1.25 15.40 16.94
N ALA A 70 -2.11 15.68 15.95
CA ALA A 70 -1.76 16.45 14.75
C ALA A 70 -2.50 17.80 14.65
N ALA A 71 -3.67 17.91 15.26
CA ALA A 71 -4.44 19.14 15.28
C ALA A 71 -5.45 19.17 16.44
N ILE A 72 -5.83 20.36 16.89
CA ILE A 72 -6.88 20.58 17.91
C ILE A 72 -7.90 21.58 17.35
N LYS A 73 -9.18 21.30 17.58
CA LYS A 73 -10.28 22.25 17.37
C LYS A 73 -11.06 22.35 18.66
N LYS A 74 -11.04 23.54 19.30
CA LYS A 74 -11.80 23.80 20.52
C LYS A 74 -13.25 24.14 20.18
N PRO A 75 -14.19 23.97 21.10
CA PRO A 75 -15.55 24.47 20.94
C PRO A 75 -15.54 25.97 20.59
N GLY A 76 -16.19 26.33 19.49
CA GLY A 76 -16.22 27.71 18.96
C GLY A 76 -15.16 28.05 17.93
N ASP A 77 -14.11 27.26 17.80
CA ASP A 77 -13.12 27.47 16.73
C ASP A 77 -13.73 27.15 15.36
N LYS A 78 -13.41 27.96 14.36
CA LYS A 78 -13.81 27.70 12.97
C LYS A 78 -12.94 26.63 12.32
N GLU A 79 -11.66 26.60 12.65
CA GLU A 79 -10.65 25.75 12.01
C GLU A 79 -9.83 24.96 13.03
N PHE A 80 -9.15 23.94 12.55
CA PHE A 80 -8.20 23.17 13.34
C PHE A 80 -6.88 23.96 13.50
N THR A 81 -6.41 24.05 14.73
CA THR A 81 -5.04 24.51 15.04
C THR A 81 -4.07 23.34 14.89
N ALA A 82 -3.15 23.41 13.96
CA ALA A 82 -2.15 22.39 13.73
C ALA A 82 -1.23 22.21 14.94
N LYS A 83 -0.86 20.95 15.21
CA LYS A 83 0.09 20.56 16.26
C LYS A 83 1.14 19.61 15.67
N ILE A 84 2.36 19.72 16.19
CA ILE A 84 3.48 18.87 15.76
C ILE A 84 4.17 18.29 16.99
N LYS A 85 4.59 17.03 16.88
CA LYS A 85 5.51 16.43 17.84
C LYS A 85 6.92 16.48 17.25
N ILE A 86 7.80 17.25 17.90
CA ILE A 86 9.21 17.32 17.56
C ILE A 86 9.96 16.13 18.17
N SER A 87 10.94 15.62 17.46
CA SER A 87 11.80 14.52 17.89
C SER A 87 13.21 14.74 17.35
N GLU A 88 14.22 14.28 18.06
CA GLU A 88 15.61 14.26 17.60
C GLU A 88 15.78 13.35 16.36
N ASN A 89 14.95 12.30 16.23
CA ASN A 89 14.91 11.51 15.01
C ASN A 89 13.91 12.13 14.01
N PRO A 90 14.36 12.65 12.85
CA PRO A 90 13.53 13.29 11.84
C PRO A 90 12.36 12.41 11.34
N GLU A 91 12.57 11.08 11.27
CA GLU A 91 11.53 10.13 10.84
C GLU A 91 10.36 10.04 11.83
N LYS A 92 10.59 10.42 13.09
CA LYS A 92 9.58 10.44 14.15
C LYS A 92 8.86 11.78 14.29
N ILE A 93 9.24 12.79 13.49
CA ILE A 93 8.56 14.08 13.45
C ILE A 93 7.24 13.90 12.70
N THR A 94 6.13 14.27 13.34
CA THR A 94 4.80 14.09 12.76
C THR A 94 4.48 15.13 11.69
N ASN A 95 3.60 14.79 10.77
CA ASN A 95 3.01 15.76 9.85
C ASN A 95 1.83 16.46 10.55
N PRO A 96 1.83 17.79 10.68
CA PRO A 96 0.81 18.55 11.42
C PRO A 96 -0.49 18.71 10.62
N GLY A 97 -1.55 19.16 11.30
CA GLY A 97 -2.80 19.57 10.67
C GLY A 97 -3.83 18.46 10.50
N ASN A 98 -5.02 18.84 10.08
CA ASN A 98 -6.09 17.92 9.67
C ASN A 98 -5.85 17.54 8.20
N LYS A 99 -5.62 16.26 7.95
CA LYS A 99 -5.06 15.76 6.69
C LYS A 99 -5.97 14.75 6.01
N THR A 100 -5.84 14.68 4.70
CA THR A 100 -6.34 13.58 3.86
C THR A 100 -5.22 13.03 2.97
N VAL A 101 -5.49 11.94 2.27
CA VAL A 101 -4.54 11.27 1.38
C VAL A 101 -5.19 11.08 0.03
N TYR A 102 -4.48 11.47 -1.01
CA TYR A 102 -4.84 11.19 -2.39
C TYR A 102 -3.84 10.21 -2.99
N ARG A 103 -4.34 9.24 -3.75
CA ARG A 103 -3.53 8.37 -4.59
C ARG A 103 -3.55 8.85 -6.02
N ILE A 104 -2.37 8.97 -6.59
CA ILE A 104 -2.17 9.44 -7.96
C ILE A 104 -1.83 8.25 -8.83
N TYR A 105 -2.56 8.13 -9.95
CA TYR A 105 -2.36 7.07 -10.93
C TYR A 105 -1.94 7.67 -12.27
N ASP A 106 -1.14 6.96 -12.99
CA ASP A 106 -0.90 7.22 -14.42
C ASP A 106 -2.18 6.97 -15.20
N LYS A 107 -2.57 7.91 -16.03
CA LYS A 107 -3.86 7.85 -16.76
C LYS A 107 -3.89 6.75 -17.80
N GLU A 108 -2.77 6.46 -18.45
CA GLU A 108 -2.68 5.49 -19.53
C GLU A 108 -2.59 4.06 -18.97
N SER A 109 -1.67 3.82 -18.05
CA SER A 109 -1.42 2.49 -17.51
C SER A 109 -2.27 2.13 -16.28
N SER A 110 -2.94 3.10 -15.67
CA SER A 110 -3.64 2.98 -14.38
C SER A 110 -2.73 2.52 -13.21
N LYS A 111 -1.42 2.67 -13.36
CA LYS A 111 -0.45 2.32 -12.33
C LYS A 111 -0.24 3.46 -11.35
N ILE A 112 0.04 3.11 -10.08
CA ILE A 112 0.31 4.08 -9.02
C ILE A 112 1.59 4.86 -9.33
N LYS A 113 1.52 6.19 -9.23
CA LYS A 113 2.69 7.09 -9.28
C LYS A 113 3.16 7.48 -7.88
N ALA A 114 2.24 7.91 -7.02
CA ALA A 114 2.54 8.31 -5.65
C ALA A 114 1.26 8.39 -4.81
N ASP A 115 1.43 8.38 -3.49
CA ASP A 115 0.42 8.84 -2.54
C ASP A 115 0.78 10.26 -2.09
N LEU A 116 -0.19 11.16 -2.07
CA LEU A 116 -0.03 12.57 -1.69
C LEU A 116 -0.79 12.86 -0.41
N ILE A 117 -0.07 13.13 0.68
CA ILE A 117 -0.67 13.59 1.93
C ILE A 117 -0.82 15.10 1.86
N CYS A 118 -2.01 15.62 2.12
CA CYS A 118 -2.32 17.04 2.07
C CYS A 118 -3.25 17.47 3.20
N LEU A 119 -3.47 18.76 3.35
CA LEU A 119 -4.45 19.29 4.29
C LEU A 119 -5.87 19.09 3.75
N VAL A 120 -6.81 18.80 4.62
CA VAL A 120 -8.24 18.77 4.27
C VAL A 120 -8.65 20.12 3.68
N GLY A 121 -9.34 20.08 2.54
CA GLY A 121 -9.74 21.26 1.78
C GLY A 121 -8.79 21.65 0.65
N GLU A 122 -7.63 20.98 0.51
CA GLU A 122 -6.87 21.08 -0.72
C GLU A 122 -7.54 20.25 -1.82
N THR A 123 -7.56 20.80 -3.02
CA THR A 123 -8.11 20.15 -4.22
C THR A 123 -7.06 20.13 -5.32
N PHE A 124 -7.06 19.08 -6.11
CA PHE A 124 -6.11 18.89 -7.21
C PHE A 124 -6.91 18.60 -8.48
N ASP A 125 -6.73 19.44 -9.50
CA ASP A 125 -7.40 19.29 -10.80
C ASP A 125 -6.49 18.51 -11.76
N PRO A 126 -6.89 17.34 -12.26
CA PRO A 126 -6.09 16.60 -13.24
C PRO A 126 -5.92 17.33 -14.58
N SER A 127 -6.64 18.41 -14.85
CA SER A 127 -6.44 19.26 -16.01
C SER A 127 -5.30 20.28 -15.86
N GLU A 128 -4.65 20.32 -14.69
CA GLU A 128 -3.51 21.18 -14.40
C GLU A 128 -2.25 20.33 -14.13
N ASP A 129 -1.07 20.95 -14.26
CA ASP A 129 0.19 20.31 -13.89
C ASP A 129 0.27 20.11 -12.38
N LEU A 130 0.66 18.92 -11.93
CA LEU A 130 0.83 18.61 -10.52
C LEU A 130 2.31 18.36 -10.20
N LYS A 131 2.88 19.20 -9.33
CA LYS A 131 4.22 18.98 -8.78
C LYS A 131 4.13 18.09 -7.54
N ILE A 132 4.87 17.00 -7.55
CA ILE A 132 5.09 16.10 -6.41
C ILE A 132 6.58 16.05 -6.08
N PHE A 133 6.93 15.81 -4.82
CA PHE A 133 8.32 15.76 -4.38
C PHE A 133 8.47 14.99 -3.07
N ASP A 134 9.60 14.31 -2.92
CA ASP A 134 10.00 13.64 -1.70
C ASP A 134 10.19 14.68 -0.57
N PRO A 135 9.47 14.59 0.56
CA PRO A 135 9.54 15.58 1.63
C PRO A 135 10.87 15.58 2.40
N ILE A 136 11.68 14.54 2.26
CA ILE A 136 13.03 14.45 2.89
C ILE A 136 14.09 14.89 1.89
N SER A 137 14.00 14.39 0.66
CA SER A 137 14.94 14.69 -0.43
C SER A 137 14.28 15.60 -1.46
N THR A 138 14.02 16.85 -1.11
CA THR A 138 13.19 17.80 -1.90
C THR A 138 13.70 18.09 -3.32
N TRP A 139 14.93 17.70 -3.63
CA TRP A 139 15.48 17.73 -4.99
C TRP A 139 14.90 16.62 -5.89
N LYS A 140 14.39 15.51 -5.29
CA LYS A 140 13.66 14.47 -6.00
C LYS A 140 12.23 14.96 -6.19
N LYS A 141 11.96 15.51 -7.35
CA LYS A 141 10.67 16.09 -7.71
C LYS A 141 10.26 15.66 -9.10
N SER A 142 8.97 15.55 -9.32
CA SER A 142 8.36 15.30 -10.64
C SER A 142 7.24 16.30 -10.88
N ILE A 143 7.07 16.68 -12.13
CA ILE A 143 5.90 17.42 -12.60
C ILE A 143 5.07 16.44 -13.44
N LEU A 144 3.87 16.18 -13.00
CA LEU A 144 2.90 15.38 -13.73
C LEU A 144 2.13 16.33 -14.66
N PRO A 145 2.25 16.18 -15.99
CA PRO A 145 1.59 17.08 -16.93
C PRO A 145 0.06 17.01 -16.81
N ALA A 146 -0.60 18.10 -17.08
CA ALA A 146 -2.05 18.20 -17.20
C ALA A 146 -2.61 17.06 -18.08
N GLY A 147 -3.63 16.39 -17.59
CA GLY A 147 -4.29 15.30 -18.31
C GLY A 147 -3.54 13.96 -18.32
N SER A 148 -2.32 13.85 -17.76
CA SER A 148 -1.52 12.62 -17.75
C SER A 148 -1.77 11.73 -16.54
N TYR A 149 -2.53 12.18 -15.55
CA TYR A 149 -2.78 11.46 -14.32
C TYR A 149 -4.25 11.47 -13.92
N GLN A 150 -4.59 10.57 -13.04
CA GLN A 150 -5.86 10.52 -12.29
C GLN A 150 -5.55 10.59 -10.81
N ILE A 151 -6.51 11.10 -10.02
CA ILE A 151 -6.35 11.26 -8.57
C ILE A 151 -7.60 10.74 -7.85
N ARG A 152 -7.40 10.04 -6.73
CA ARG A 152 -8.48 9.49 -5.92
C ARG A 152 -8.22 9.76 -4.44
N GLU A 153 -9.20 10.31 -3.74
CA GLU A 153 -9.15 10.41 -2.28
C GLU A 153 -9.26 9.01 -1.66
N MET A 154 -8.37 8.73 -0.70
CA MET A 154 -8.25 7.40 -0.11
C MET A 154 -9.03 7.22 1.18
N LEU A 155 -9.34 8.32 1.88
CA LEU A 155 -10.07 8.26 3.13
C LEU A 155 -11.57 8.18 2.87
N VAL A 156 -12.22 7.22 3.52
CA VAL A 156 -13.67 7.08 3.51
C VAL A 156 -14.23 7.27 4.92
N PRO A 157 -15.37 7.95 5.11
CA PRO A 157 -15.96 8.14 6.43
C PRO A 157 -16.52 6.81 6.95
N ILE A 158 -16.11 6.43 8.15
CA ILE A 158 -16.64 5.25 8.86
C ILE A 158 -17.65 5.69 9.91
N PHE A 159 -17.33 6.75 10.66
CA PHE A 159 -18.23 7.36 11.64
C PHE A 159 -18.39 8.84 11.38
N LEU A 160 -19.63 9.33 11.41
CA LEU A 160 -19.96 10.74 11.38
C LEU A 160 -20.91 11.05 12.55
N ASN A 161 -20.56 12.06 13.35
CA ASN A 161 -21.36 12.50 14.52
C ASN A 161 -21.72 11.33 15.47
N GLY A 162 -20.79 10.40 15.69
CA GLY A 162 -20.98 9.23 16.55
C GLY A 162 -21.80 8.09 15.93
N GLN A 163 -22.25 8.22 14.70
CA GLN A 163 -22.98 7.17 13.97
C GLN A 163 -22.08 6.48 12.95
N CYS A 164 -22.14 5.15 12.89
CA CYS A 164 -21.49 4.39 11.85
C CYS A 164 -22.23 4.62 10.51
N VAL A 165 -21.53 5.19 9.54
CA VAL A 165 -22.05 5.47 8.19
C VAL A 165 -21.49 4.53 7.12
N TYR A 166 -20.58 3.65 7.51
CA TYR A 166 -19.94 2.68 6.61
C TYR A 166 -20.69 1.35 6.66
N SER A 167 -21.08 0.85 5.50
CA SER A 167 -21.59 -0.52 5.33
C SER A 167 -20.47 -1.43 4.84
N SER A 168 -20.15 -2.46 5.60
CA SER A 168 -19.11 -3.42 5.22
C SER A 168 -19.51 -4.16 3.94
N PRO A 169 -18.67 -4.18 2.89
CA PRO A 169 -18.92 -4.95 1.69
C PRO A 169 -18.90 -6.46 1.97
N ALA A 170 -19.46 -7.24 1.06
CA ALA A 170 -19.33 -8.69 1.12
C ALA A 170 -17.87 -9.14 0.93
N VAL A 171 -17.51 -10.29 1.50
CA VAL A 171 -16.12 -10.80 1.47
C VAL A 171 -15.59 -10.94 0.04
N MET A 172 -16.42 -11.35 -0.90
CA MET A 172 -16.02 -11.49 -2.31
C MET A 172 -15.75 -10.14 -2.97
N ASP A 173 -16.49 -9.10 -2.59
CA ASP A 173 -16.26 -7.72 -3.08
C ASP A 173 -14.95 -7.16 -2.52
N ILE A 174 -14.64 -7.45 -1.24
CA ILE A 174 -13.36 -7.09 -0.62
C ILE A 174 -12.20 -7.77 -1.34
N LYS A 175 -12.34 -9.05 -1.67
CA LYS A 175 -11.34 -9.82 -2.43
C LYS A 175 -11.12 -9.22 -3.83
N ALA A 176 -12.21 -8.90 -4.53
CA ALA A 176 -12.15 -8.29 -5.85
C ALA A 176 -11.47 -6.91 -5.80
N TYR A 177 -11.83 -6.09 -4.83
CA TYR A 177 -11.20 -4.80 -4.60
C TYR A 177 -9.69 -4.93 -4.30
N CYS A 178 -9.31 -5.85 -3.43
CA CYS A 178 -7.90 -6.11 -3.14
C CYS A 178 -7.12 -6.49 -4.42
N GLN A 179 -7.67 -7.39 -5.23
CA GLN A 179 -7.04 -7.78 -6.50
C GLN A 179 -6.93 -6.60 -7.47
N GLN A 180 -7.95 -5.75 -7.54
CA GLN A 180 -7.94 -4.56 -8.36
C GLN A 180 -6.84 -3.57 -7.92
N GLU A 181 -6.73 -3.32 -6.62
CA GLU A 181 -5.67 -2.44 -6.08
C GLU A 181 -4.27 -3.02 -6.31
N LEU A 182 -4.07 -4.33 -6.12
CA LEU A 182 -2.80 -5.00 -6.43
C LEU A 182 -2.40 -4.86 -7.91
N ASN A 183 -3.36 -4.82 -8.82
CA ASN A 183 -3.10 -4.65 -10.24
C ASN A 183 -2.65 -3.22 -10.59
N THR A 184 -2.87 -2.24 -9.72
CA THR A 184 -2.35 -0.88 -9.90
C THR A 184 -0.88 -0.72 -9.53
N LEU A 185 -0.30 -1.68 -8.81
CA LEU A 185 1.12 -1.68 -8.47
C LEU A 185 1.97 -2.04 -9.71
N TRP A 186 3.15 -1.42 -9.82
CA TRP A 186 4.17 -1.83 -10.77
C TRP A 186 4.75 -3.18 -10.39
N ASP A 187 5.31 -3.92 -11.33
CA ASP A 187 5.89 -5.24 -11.06
C ASP A 187 7.06 -5.16 -10.07
N GLU A 188 7.80 -4.06 -10.09
CA GLU A 188 8.88 -3.76 -9.16
C GLU A 188 8.40 -3.60 -7.71
N ASN A 189 7.19 -3.09 -7.49
CA ASN A 189 6.58 -2.99 -6.16
C ASN A 189 6.07 -4.34 -5.66
N ARG A 190 5.81 -5.28 -6.56
CA ARG A 190 5.23 -6.61 -6.26
C ARG A 190 6.26 -7.70 -6.05
N ARG A 191 7.55 -7.39 -6.21
CA ARG A 191 8.62 -8.37 -5.98
C ARG A 191 8.62 -8.83 -4.52
N LEU A 192 8.86 -10.13 -4.32
CA LEU A 192 9.03 -10.69 -2.98
C LEU A 192 10.37 -10.29 -2.35
N ILE A 193 11.40 -10.10 -3.17
CA ILE A 193 12.74 -9.71 -2.72
C ILE A 193 13.02 -8.29 -3.15
N ASN A 194 13.34 -7.44 -2.19
CA ASN A 194 13.66 -6.02 -2.38
C ASN A 194 12.61 -5.29 -3.26
N PRO A 195 11.33 -5.25 -2.84
CA PRO A 195 10.32 -4.51 -3.57
C PRO A 195 10.63 -3.02 -3.59
N GLN A 196 10.32 -2.36 -4.70
CA GLN A 196 10.40 -0.91 -4.76
C GLN A 196 9.28 -0.30 -3.91
N THR A 197 9.62 0.72 -3.12
CA THR A 197 8.64 1.43 -2.30
C THR A 197 7.78 2.36 -3.16
N VAL A 198 6.48 2.41 -2.88
CA VAL A 198 5.60 3.44 -3.43
C VAL A 198 5.95 4.78 -2.78
N TYR A 199 6.07 5.84 -3.59
CA TYR A 199 6.37 7.17 -3.08
C TYR A 199 5.21 7.73 -2.27
N VAL A 200 5.54 8.36 -1.14
CA VAL A 200 4.58 9.07 -0.28
C VAL A 200 5.07 10.51 -0.12
N ASP A 201 4.42 11.41 -0.82
CA ASP A 201 4.79 12.81 -0.92
C ASP A 201 3.89 13.68 -0.04
N LEU A 202 4.31 14.91 0.22
CA LEU A 202 3.48 15.92 0.88
C LEU A 202 3.06 16.99 -0.14
N SER A 203 1.85 17.54 0.05
CA SER A 203 1.49 18.78 -0.65
C SER A 203 2.41 19.92 -0.23
N GLN A 204 2.60 20.90 -1.11
CA GLN A 204 3.43 22.07 -0.79
C GLN A 204 2.92 22.79 0.48
N LYS A 205 1.60 22.94 0.62
CA LYS A 205 1.00 23.62 1.80
C LYS A 205 1.28 22.84 3.09
N LEU A 206 1.16 21.52 3.07
CA LEU A 206 1.46 20.71 4.25
C LEU A 206 2.95 20.72 4.58
N PHE A 207 3.80 20.68 3.58
CA PHE A 207 5.26 20.80 3.73
C PHE A 207 5.63 22.14 4.37
N ASP A 208 5.13 23.25 3.85
CA ASP A 208 5.38 24.59 4.37
C ASP A 208 4.87 24.76 5.81
N LEU A 209 3.67 24.24 6.11
CA LEU A 209 3.11 24.23 7.47
C LEU A 209 4.01 23.46 8.44
N LYS A 210 4.55 22.31 8.01
CA LYS A 210 5.46 21.50 8.84
C LYS A 210 6.73 22.27 9.17
N HIS A 211 7.37 22.88 8.17
CA HIS A 211 8.60 23.64 8.34
C HIS A 211 8.39 24.91 9.16
N LYS A 212 7.29 25.61 8.96
CA LYS A 212 6.89 26.73 9.81
C LYS A 212 6.81 26.35 11.29
N LEU A 213 6.18 25.21 11.61
CA LEU A 213 6.04 24.74 12.99
C LEU A 213 7.36 24.19 13.58
N LEU A 214 8.30 23.80 12.75
CA LEU A 214 9.66 23.43 13.17
C LEU A 214 10.57 24.63 13.42
N GLY A 215 10.15 25.83 13.00
CA GLY A 215 10.96 27.04 13.13
C GLY A 215 12.01 27.19 12.01
N ASP A 216 11.83 26.47 10.89
CA ASP A 216 12.73 26.51 9.73
C ASP A 216 12.45 27.70 8.79
N GLU A 217 11.64 28.68 9.22
CA GLU A 217 11.45 29.93 8.48
C GLU A 217 12.73 30.75 8.53
N LYS A 218 13.46 30.82 7.43
CA LYS A 218 14.49 31.81 7.13
C LYS A 218 13.92 32.88 6.21
#